data_e0e54a93adfb46ce2e9921d8260fa2e6
#
_entry.id   e0e54a93adfb46ce2e9921d8260fa2e6
#
_cell.length_a   1.000
_cell.length_b   1.000
_cell.length_c   1.000
_cell.angle_alpha   90.00
_cell.angle_beta   90.00
_cell.angle_gamma   90.00
#
_symmetry.space_group_name_H-M   'P 1'
#
loop_
_entity.id
_entity.type
_entity.pdbx_description
1 polymer ?
#
loop_
_entity_poly.entity_id
_entity_poly.type
_entity_poly.pdbx_seq_one_letter_code
_entity_poly.pdbx_strand_id
1 'polypeptide(L)'
;MRARRTGQGVDFLAEDALERAVYVISVAAELAGMHPQTLRQYDRLGLVSPARTSGRGRRYSHRDVDRLRRVQELSNAGVNLEGVRRI
;
A
#
# COMPACT_ATOMS: atom_id res chain seq x y z
N MET A 1 -20.17 -27.43 0.71
CA MET A 1 -19.89 -26.98 0.73
C MET A 1 -19.48 -26.31 1.13
N ARG A 2 -19.35 -26.11 1.13
CA ARG A 2 -18.73 -25.46 1.55
C ARG A 2 -18.57 -24.26 1.30
N ALA A 3 -19.02 -23.89 0.66
CA ALA A 3 -18.58 -22.70 0.17
C ALA A 3 -18.95 -21.54 0.99
N ARG A 4 -20.03 -21.50 1.57
CA ARG A 4 -20.41 -20.40 2.27
C ARG A 4 -19.77 -20.21 3.50
N ARG A 5 -19.64 -21.10 4.24
CA ARG A 5 -19.05 -20.93 5.43
C ARG A 5 -17.61 -20.70 5.22
N THR A 6 -17.16 -21.28 4.18
CA THR A 6 -15.86 -21.05 3.69
C THR A 6 -15.68 -19.61 3.30
N GLY A 7 -16.72 -19.00 2.75
CA GLY A 7 -16.65 -17.63 2.35
C GLY A 7 -16.32 -16.70 3.50
N GLN A 8 -16.88 -16.97 4.64
CA GLN A 8 -16.59 -16.16 5.79
C GLN A 8 -15.15 -16.27 6.23
N GLY A 9 -14.63 -17.49 6.25
CA GLY A 9 -13.23 -17.70 6.58
C GLY A 9 -12.32 -17.09 5.55
N VAL A 10 -12.71 -17.17 4.29
CA VAL A 10 -11.92 -16.58 3.21
C VAL A 10 -11.86 -15.08 3.37
N ASP A 11 -12.97 -14.45 3.71
CA ASP A 11 -12.99 -13.01 3.89
C ASP A 11 -12.03 -12.57 4.99
N PHE A 12 -12.03 -13.30 6.09
CA PHE A 12 -11.12 -12.98 7.17
C PHE A 12 -9.68 -13.12 6.75
N LEU A 13 -9.36 -14.21 6.05
CA LEU A 13 -8.00 -14.44 5.59
C LEU A 13 -7.60 -13.43 4.54
N ALA A 14 -8.54 -13.01 3.70
CA ALA A 14 -8.25 -12.02 2.67
C ALA A 14 -7.88 -10.67 3.29
N GLU A 15 -8.60 -10.28 4.34
CA GLU A 15 -8.27 -9.04 5.01
C GLU A 15 -6.89 -9.09 5.64
N ASP A 16 -6.57 -10.20 6.28
CA ASP A 16 -5.26 -10.36 6.88
C ASP A 16 -4.18 -10.31 5.81
N ALA A 17 -4.42 -10.97 4.69
CA ALA A 17 -3.46 -10.99 3.59
C ALA A 17 -3.25 -9.59 3.02
N LEU A 18 -4.32 -8.78 2.94
CA LEU A 18 -4.21 -7.43 2.41
C LEU A 18 -3.36 -6.53 3.31
N GLU A 19 -3.38 -6.80 4.60
CA GLU A 19 -2.61 -5.99 5.53
C GLU A 19 -1.19 -6.49 5.72
N ARG A 20 -0.87 -7.67 5.17
CA ARG A 20 0.45 -8.23 5.37
C ARG A 20 1.49 -7.48 4.56
N ALA A 21 2.54 -7.03 5.21
CA ALA A 21 3.57 -6.21 4.57
C ALA A 21 4.63 -7.14 3.98
N VAL A 22 4.38 -7.59 2.76
CA VAL A 22 5.22 -8.60 2.12
C VAL A 22 6.03 -8.09 0.94
N TYR A 23 5.69 -6.93 0.38
CA TYR A 23 6.35 -6.45 -0.83
C TYR A 23 7.52 -5.54 -0.51
N VAL A 24 8.71 -5.85 -1.06
CA VAL A 24 9.83 -4.92 -0.99
C VAL A 24 9.51 -3.74 -1.90
N ILE A 25 10.22 -2.63 -1.70
CA ILE A 25 9.88 -1.38 -2.37
C ILE A 25 9.89 -1.49 -3.89
N SER A 26 10.82 -2.24 -4.47
CA SER A 26 10.87 -2.35 -5.92
C SER A 26 9.64 -3.07 -6.47
N VAL A 27 9.17 -4.09 -5.76
CA VAL A 27 7.98 -4.82 -6.18
C VAL A 27 6.74 -3.97 -5.97
N ALA A 28 6.66 -3.28 -4.83
CA ALA A 28 5.51 -2.41 -4.57
C ALA A 28 5.42 -1.31 -5.61
N ALA A 29 6.54 -0.73 -5.99
CA ALA A 29 6.57 0.32 -7.00
C ALA A 29 6.08 -0.21 -8.34
N GLU A 30 6.52 -1.40 -8.70
CA GLU A 30 6.10 -2.01 -9.95
C GLU A 30 4.60 -2.27 -9.95
N LEU A 31 4.08 -2.81 -8.85
CA LEU A 31 2.66 -3.08 -8.74
C LEU A 31 1.83 -1.80 -8.78
N ALA A 32 2.35 -0.74 -8.22
CA ALA A 32 1.65 0.55 -8.20
C ALA A 32 1.87 1.35 -9.49
N GLY A 33 2.79 0.92 -10.33
CA GLY A 33 3.06 1.61 -11.60
C GLY A 33 3.80 2.91 -11.41
N MET A 34 4.74 2.96 -10.46
CA MET A 34 5.49 4.18 -10.22
C MET A 34 6.92 3.85 -9.85
N HIS A 35 7.77 4.87 -9.83
CA HIS A 35 9.17 4.70 -9.55
C HIS A 35 9.39 4.50 -8.04
N PRO A 36 10.35 3.65 -7.64
CA PRO A 36 10.62 3.46 -6.21
C PRO A 36 10.94 4.76 -5.47
N GLN A 37 11.57 5.70 -6.14
CA GLN A 37 11.88 6.98 -5.51
C GLN A 37 10.60 7.72 -5.12
N THR A 38 9.53 7.55 -5.90
CA THR A 38 8.26 8.15 -5.57
C THR A 38 7.71 7.56 -4.28
N LEU A 39 7.90 6.26 -4.07
CA LEU A 39 7.45 5.62 -2.83
C LEU A 39 8.20 6.19 -1.63
N ARG A 40 9.50 6.44 -1.79
CA ARG A 40 10.28 7.04 -0.71
C ARG A 40 9.81 8.45 -0.39
N GLN A 41 9.45 9.19 -1.43
CA GLN A 41 8.93 10.53 -1.24
C GLN A 41 7.60 10.51 -0.50
N TYR A 42 6.72 9.61 -0.89
CA TYR A 42 5.42 9.49 -0.23
C TYR A 42 5.58 9.06 1.23
N ASP A 43 6.58 8.24 1.52
CA ASP A 43 6.88 7.87 2.89
C ASP A 43 7.31 9.10 3.69
N ARG A 44 8.19 9.91 3.13
CA ARG A 44 8.66 11.12 3.80
C ARG A 44 7.52 12.10 4.05
N LEU A 45 6.57 12.16 3.13
CA LEU A 45 5.42 13.05 3.28
C LEU A 45 4.37 12.47 4.23
N GLY A 46 4.52 11.23 4.63
CA GLY A 46 3.54 10.60 5.51
C GLY A 46 2.27 10.16 4.80
N LEU A 47 2.31 10.05 3.49
CA LEU A 47 1.13 9.66 2.72
C LEU A 47 0.93 8.15 2.73
N VAL A 48 1.98 7.41 2.48
CA VAL A 48 1.96 5.95 2.55
C VAL A 48 3.27 5.52 3.18
N SER A 49 3.18 4.98 4.39
CA SER A 49 4.37 4.60 5.14
C SER A 49 4.44 3.08 5.23
N PRO A 50 5.55 2.50 4.76
CA PRO A 50 5.69 1.05 4.82
C PRO A 50 5.99 0.57 6.22
N ALA A 51 5.74 -0.71 6.46
CA ALA A 51 6.18 -1.32 7.68
C ALA A 51 7.69 -1.48 7.64
N ARG A 52 8.32 -1.33 8.80
CA ARG A 52 9.76 -1.55 8.93
C ARG A 52 9.96 -2.89 9.59
N THR A 53 10.61 -3.79 8.88
CA THR A 53 10.92 -5.07 9.47
C THR A 53 12.31 -5.01 10.04
N SER A 54 12.56 -5.80 11.06
CA SER A 54 13.81 -5.79 11.77
C SER A 54 14.98 -6.01 10.81
N GLY A 55 15.80 -5.00 10.62
CA GLY A 55 16.99 -5.09 9.81
C GLY A 55 16.78 -5.26 8.33
N ARG A 56 15.52 -5.15 7.87
CA ARG A 56 15.22 -5.41 6.48
C ARG A 56 14.74 -4.22 5.69
N GLY A 57 14.40 -3.16 6.34
CA GLY A 57 13.93 -1.99 5.65
C GLY A 57 12.44 -2.03 5.36
N ARG A 58 12.04 -1.43 4.26
CA ARG A 58 10.63 -1.19 3.96
C ARG A 58 9.93 -2.39 3.38
N ARG A 59 8.72 -2.64 3.88
CA ARG A 59 7.84 -3.66 3.33
C ARG A 59 6.45 -3.07 3.20
N TYR A 60 5.84 -3.26 2.04
CA TYR A 60 4.52 -2.72 1.74
C TYR A 60 3.49 -3.83 1.70
N SER A 61 2.29 -3.54 2.16
CA SER A 61 1.18 -4.47 2.05
C SER A 61 0.47 -4.26 0.73
N HIS A 62 -0.42 -5.18 0.41
CA HIS A 62 -1.26 -5.00 -0.77
C HIS A 62 -2.12 -3.76 -0.63
N ARG A 63 -2.60 -3.49 0.58
CA ARG A 63 -3.40 -2.30 0.85
C ARG A 63 -2.58 -1.03 0.65
N ASP A 64 -1.30 -1.08 0.99
CA ASP A 64 -0.42 0.05 0.74
C ASP A 64 -0.28 0.32 -0.75
N VAL A 65 -0.20 -0.73 -1.55
CA VAL A 65 -0.13 -0.56 -3.01
C VAL A 65 -1.38 0.15 -3.52
N ASP A 66 -2.55 -0.21 -3.01
CA ASP A 66 -3.78 0.47 -3.38
C ASP A 66 -3.75 1.94 -2.99
N ARG A 67 -3.22 2.25 -1.81
CA ARG A 67 -3.09 3.63 -1.37
C ARG A 67 -2.15 4.42 -2.27
N LEU A 68 -1.06 3.78 -2.67
CA LEU A 68 -0.13 4.44 -3.58
C LEU A 68 -0.82 4.84 -4.87
N ARG A 69 -1.65 3.95 -5.41
CA ARG A 69 -2.39 4.24 -6.63
C ARG A 69 -3.35 5.39 -6.43
N ARG A 70 -4.02 5.44 -5.28
CA ARG A 70 -4.95 6.51 -4.99
C ARG A 70 -4.26 7.85 -4.89
N VAL A 71 -3.12 7.88 -4.20
CA VAL A 71 -2.36 9.12 -4.06
C VAL A 71 -1.91 9.61 -5.44
N GLN A 72 -1.49 8.70 -6.30
CA GLN A 72 -1.09 9.07 -7.63
C GLN A 72 -2.26 9.64 -8.44
N GLU A 73 -3.43 9.04 -8.30
CA GLU A 73 -4.61 9.55 -8.98
C GLU A 73 -4.92 10.97 -8.54
N LEU A 74 -4.83 11.23 -7.24
CA LEU A 74 -5.07 12.56 -6.71
C LEU A 74 -4.02 13.55 -7.22
N SER A 75 -2.78 13.12 -7.26
CA SER A 75 -1.70 13.96 -7.77
C SER A 75 -1.94 14.29 -9.24
N ASN A 76 -2.35 13.30 -10.03
CA ASN A 76 -2.62 13.51 -11.44
C ASN A 76 -3.82 14.44 -11.66
N ALA A 77 -4.72 14.49 -10.70
CA ALA A 77 -5.87 15.39 -10.76
C ALA A 77 -5.55 16.79 -10.27
N GLY A 78 -4.31 17.04 -9.89
CA GLY A 78 -3.90 18.38 -9.46
C GLY A 78 -4.04 18.65 -7.98
N VAL A 79 -4.30 17.60 -7.18
CA VAL A 79 -4.43 17.79 -5.74
C VAL A 79 -3.05 17.95 -5.12
N ASN A 80 -2.92 18.92 -4.21
CA ASN A 80 -1.68 19.14 -3.49
C ASN A 80 -1.46 17.99 -2.52
N LEU A 81 -0.34 17.29 -2.67
CA LEU A 81 -0.07 16.11 -1.85
C LEU A 81 0.07 16.45 -0.37
N GLU A 82 0.58 17.64 -0.08
CA GLU A 82 0.69 18.05 1.32
C GLU A 82 -0.68 18.26 1.95
N GLY A 83 -1.62 18.75 1.16
CA GLY A 83 -2.98 18.87 1.63
C GLY A 83 -3.62 17.54 1.88
N VAL A 84 -3.33 16.57 1.02
CA VAL A 84 -3.83 15.20 1.20
C VAL A 84 -3.33 14.62 2.51
N ARG A 85 -2.08 14.87 2.81
CA ARG A 85 -1.50 14.35 4.04
C ARG A 85 -2.23 14.82 5.28
N ARG A 86 -2.77 16.01 5.24
CA ARG A 86 -3.44 16.60 6.40
C ARG A 86 -4.86 16.08 6.59
N ILE A 87 -5.41 15.48 5.61
CA ILE A 87 -6.75 14.93 5.69
C ILE A 87 -6.71 13.56 6.36
#